data_714832ec11d710d0fa06794eb32c2bea
#
_entry.id   714832ec11d710d0fa06794eb32c2bea
#
_cell.length_a   1.000
_cell.length_b   1.000
_cell.length_c   1.000
_cell.angle_alpha   90.00
_cell.angle_beta   90.00
_cell.angle_gamma   90.00
#
_symmetry.space_group_name_H-M   'P 1'
#
loop_
_entity.id
_entity.type
_entity.pdbx_description
1 polymer ?
#
loop_
_entity_poly.entity_id
_entity_poly.type
_entity_poly.pdbx_seq_one_letter_code
_entity_poly.pdbx_strand_id
1 'polypeptide(L)'
;MLFRSDANYGSPAAGSTPHFLGALMGLNAGIDYKHVPYRGSVPGVADVVGGTLASMVTPHGDFIANHKAGRLRVLATSGKKRSPFLPDVPTFAEQGYPELTVEEWFGFFAPAKTPANVIAAANTAINNALKQPGVAEGLGVLGLLPLGGSIDDMQKEIKAQYDHWGPIVKRIGFTAES
;
A
#
# COMPACT_ATOMS: atom_id res chain seq x y z
N MET A 1 -20.92 1.73 12.79
CA MET A 1 -20.16 3.00 12.78
C MET A 1 -20.79 3.89 11.74
N LEU A 2 -21.45 4.99 12.12
CA LEU A 2 -22.08 5.93 11.19
C LEU A 2 -20.93 6.73 10.54
N PHE A 3 -20.58 6.41 9.31
CA PHE A 3 -19.72 7.28 8.51
C PHE A 3 -20.49 8.59 8.29
N ARG A 4 -19.89 9.70 8.70
CA ARG A 4 -20.43 11.02 8.38
C ARG A 4 -20.33 11.20 6.87
N SER A 5 -21.34 11.78 6.24
CA SER A 5 -21.40 12.03 4.79
C SER A 5 -20.26 12.91 4.25
N ASP A 6 -19.48 13.52 5.14
CA ASP A 6 -18.35 14.41 4.88
C ASP A 6 -16.98 13.81 5.31
N ALA A 7 -16.89 12.49 5.45
CA ALA A 7 -15.65 11.84 5.83
C ALA A 7 -14.53 12.05 4.81
N ASN A 8 -13.30 12.21 5.30
CA ASN A 8 -12.12 12.33 4.48
C ASN A 8 -11.06 11.28 4.84
N TYR A 9 -10.18 11.00 3.90
CA TYR A 9 -9.01 10.16 4.13
C TYR A 9 -7.75 10.75 3.51
N GLY A 10 -6.64 10.56 4.16
CA GLY A 10 -5.33 10.89 3.62
C GLY A 10 -4.70 9.73 2.86
N SER A 11 -3.82 10.03 1.93
CA SER A 11 -2.87 9.08 1.37
C SER A 11 -1.50 9.75 1.15
N PRO A 12 -0.40 8.97 1.05
CA PRO A 12 0.95 9.53 0.90
C PRO A 12 1.19 10.24 -0.44
N ALA A 13 0.35 10.00 -1.45
CA ALA A 13 0.43 10.69 -2.74
C ALA A 13 -0.87 10.52 -3.54
N ALA A 14 -1.24 11.52 -4.33
CA ALA A 14 -2.24 11.36 -5.38
C ALA A 14 -1.75 10.34 -6.43
N GLY A 15 -2.67 9.50 -6.95
CA GLY A 15 -2.33 8.46 -7.93
C GLY A 15 -1.60 7.24 -7.36
N SER A 16 -1.47 7.12 -6.04
CA SER A 16 -0.90 5.94 -5.38
C SER A 16 -1.93 4.84 -5.13
N THR A 17 -1.48 3.62 -4.89
CA THR A 17 -2.35 2.50 -4.45
C THR A 17 -3.20 2.85 -3.23
N PRO A 18 -2.67 3.48 -2.17
CA PRO A 18 -3.47 3.96 -1.05
C PRO A 18 -4.56 4.96 -1.44
N HIS A 19 -4.28 5.88 -2.36
CA HIS A 19 -5.31 6.78 -2.88
C HIS A 19 -6.46 6.00 -3.53
N PHE A 20 -6.14 5.10 -4.45
CA PHE A 20 -7.15 4.33 -5.18
C PHE A 20 -7.93 3.39 -4.27
N LEU A 21 -7.28 2.79 -3.28
CA LEU A 21 -7.94 1.94 -2.29
C LEU A 21 -8.96 2.73 -1.46
N GLY A 22 -8.59 3.93 -1.00
CA GLY A 22 -9.52 4.82 -0.29
C GLY A 22 -10.71 5.25 -1.16
N ALA A 23 -10.47 5.57 -2.44
CA ALA A 23 -11.55 5.88 -3.38
C ALA A 23 -12.51 4.68 -3.59
N LEU A 24 -11.95 3.47 -3.73
CA LEU A 24 -12.76 2.24 -3.82
C LEU A 24 -13.58 2.00 -2.54
N MET A 25 -13.02 2.27 -1.36
CA MET A 25 -13.76 2.18 -0.09
C MET A 25 -14.98 3.11 -0.11
N GLY A 26 -14.81 4.36 -0.56
CA GLY A 26 -15.91 5.29 -0.70
C GLY A 26 -16.99 4.80 -1.65
N LEU A 27 -16.60 4.33 -2.84
CA LEU A 27 -17.53 3.78 -3.83
C LEU A 27 -18.31 2.56 -3.31
N ASN A 28 -17.63 1.64 -2.63
CA ASN A 28 -18.27 0.42 -2.10
C ASN A 28 -19.18 0.72 -0.91
N ALA A 29 -18.85 1.72 -0.11
CA ALA A 29 -19.68 2.15 1.01
C ALA A 29 -20.80 3.12 0.60
N GLY A 30 -20.81 3.60 -0.64
CA GLY A 30 -21.79 4.59 -1.13
C GLY A 30 -21.68 5.94 -0.44
N ILE A 31 -20.47 6.35 -0.06
CA ILE A 31 -20.21 7.61 0.64
C ILE A 31 -19.28 8.50 -0.19
N ASP A 32 -19.44 9.82 -0.04
CA ASP A 32 -18.50 10.81 -0.55
C ASP A 32 -17.25 10.86 0.37
N TYR A 33 -16.29 9.99 0.08
CA TYR A 33 -15.08 9.85 0.87
C TYR A 33 -13.96 10.66 0.22
N LYS A 34 -13.75 11.88 0.72
CA LYS A 34 -12.87 12.88 0.11
C LYS A 34 -11.40 12.58 0.34
N HIS A 35 -10.63 12.57 -0.75
CA HIS A 35 -9.19 12.36 -0.69
C HIS A 35 -8.43 13.63 -0.31
N VAL A 36 -7.48 13.50 0.62
CA VAL A 36 -6.53 14.54 1.03
C VAL A 36 -5.11 14.03 0.73
N PRO A 37 -4.46 14.54 -0.34
CA PRO A 37 -3.11 14.11 -0.70
C PRO A 37 -2.06 14.71 0.25
N TYR A 38 -1.13 13.87 0.71
CA TYR A 38 0.04 14.27 1.46
C TYR A 38 1.33 14.06 0.64
N ARG A 39 2.40 14.70 1.05
CA ARG A 39 3.75 14.41 0.54
C ARG A 39 4.44 13.39 1.43
N GLY A 40 4.06 12.12 1.28
CA GLY A 40 4.51 11.02 2.13
C GLY A 40 3.55 10.73 3.30
N SER A 41 3.79 9.64 4.01
CA SER A 41 2.90 9.14 5.06
C SER A 41 2.98 9.92 6.37
N VAL A 42 4.17 10.39 6.72
CA VAL A 42 4.46 10.95 8.05
C VAL A 42 3.53 12.10 8.45
N PRO A 43 3.32 13.14 7.62
CA PRO A 43 2.43 14.25 8.01
C PRO A 43 0.96 13.80 8.13
N GLY A 44 0.47 12.91 7.25
CA GLY A 44 -0.89 12.41 7.34
C GLY A 44 -1.14 11.54 8.56
N VAL A 45 -0.16 10.70 8.95
CA VAL A 45 -0.24 9.91 10.20
C VAL A 45 -0.26 10.83 11.41
N ALA A 46 0.54 11.91 11.41
CA ALA A 46 0.53 12.90 12.49
C ALA A 46 -0.82 13.58 12.63
N ASP A 47 -1.47 13.92 11.51
CA ASP A 47 -2.80 14.55 11.48
C ASP A 47 -3.90 13.59 11.99
N VAL A 48 -3.80 12.29 11.69
CA VAL A 48 -4.71 11.29 12.29
C VAL A 48 -4.52 11.19 13.80
N VAL A 49 -3.28 11.14 14.27
CA VAL A 49 -2.96 11.09 15.71
C VAL A 49 -3.40 12.37 16.41
N GLY A 50 -3.28 13.53 15.75
CA GLY A 50 -3.73 14.84 16.25
C GLY A 50 -5.24 15.07 16.15
N GLY A 51 -6.00 14.18 15.47
CA GLY A 51 -7.44 14.32 15.28
C GLY A 51 -7.86 15.32 14.20
N THR A 52 -6.92 15.85 13.44
CA THR A 52 -7.18 16.81 12.33
C THR A 52 -7.67 16.09 11.08
N LEU A 53 -7.20 14.86 10.84
CA LEU A 53 -7.62 14.00 9.74
C LEU A 53 -8.42 12.80 10.30
N ALA A 54 -9.57 12.50 9.70
CA ALA A 54 -10.45 11.44 10.18
C ALA A 54 -9.85 10.04 10.01
N SER A 55 -9.12 9.80 8.92
CA SER A 55 -8.55 8.50 8.59
C SER A 55 -7.44 8.62 7.56
N MET A 56 -6.63 7.57 7.42
CA MET A 56 -5.56 7.50 6.44
C MET A 56 -5.43 6.09 5.86
N VAL A 57 -5.14 6.01 4.58
CA VAL A 57 -4.75 4.79 3.88
C VAL A 57 -3.28 4.94 3.48
N THR A 58 -2.41 4.05 3.97
CA THR A 58 -0.96 4.07 3.73
C THR A 58 -0.39 2.67 3.97
N PRO A 59 0.83 2.34 3.52
CA PRO A 59 1.48 1.09 3.88
C PRO A 59 1.44 0.86 5.41
N HIS A 60 1.07 -0.35 5.81
CA HIS A 60 0.79 -0.64 7.22
C HIS A 60 2.00 -0.43 8.16
N GLY A 61 3.22 -0.49 7.63
CA GLY A 61 4.45 -0.16 8.37
C GLY A 61 4.42 1.21 9.03
N ASP A 62 3.78 2.19 8.38
CA ASP A 62 3.65 3.56 8.89
C ASP A 62 2.77 3.65 10.14
N PHE A 63 1.91 2.67 10.36
CA PHE A 63 0.96 2.64 11.47
C PHE A 63 1.39 1.79 12.66
N ILE A 64 2.28 0.80 12.47
CA ILE A 64 2.60 -0.23 13.47
C ILE A 64 2.93 0.37 14.83
N ALA A 65 3.86 1.31 14.88
CA ALA A 65 4.31 1.90 16.15
C ALA A 65 3.18 2.68 16.86
N ASN A 66 2.44 3.48 16.12
CA ASN A 66 1.34 4.28 16.67
C ASN A 66 0.15 3.40 17.10
N HIS A 67 -0.14 2.34 16.34
CA HIS A 67 -1.18 1.37 16.67
C HIS A 67 -0.86 0.62 17.98
N LYS A 68 0.37 0.09 18.08
CA LYS A 68 0.83 -0.61 19.30
C LYS A 68 0.88 0.30 20.52
N ALA A 69 1.14 1.59 20.32
CA ALA A 69 1.12 2.59 21.39
C ALA A 69 -0.29 3.12 21.72
N GLY A 70 -1.35 2.64 21.05
CA GLY A 70 -2.73 3.07 21.25
C GLY A 70 -3.03 4.51 20.79
N ARG A 71 -2.13 5.14 20.03
CA ARG A 71 -2.31 6.53 19.55
C ARG A 71 -3.24 6.65 18.35
N LEU A 72 -3.36 5.59 17.56
CA LEU A 72 -4.35 5.41 16.50
C LEU A 72 -4.77 3.94 16.45
N ARG A 73 -5.78 3.62 15.68
CA ARG A 73 -6.26 2.26 15.48
C ARG A 73 -6.24 1.89 14.00
N VAL A 74 -5.51 0.83 13.64
CA VAL A 74 -5.63 0.20 12.34
C VAL A 74 -6.91 -0.62 12.32
N LEU A 75 -7.79 -0.37 11.37
CA LEU A 75 -9.12 -0.98 11.27
C LEU A 75 -9.15 -2.19 10.36
N ALA A 76 -8.31 -2.19 9.31
CA ALA A 76 -8.19 -3.26 8.34
C ALA A 76 -6.85 -3.22 7.61
N THR A 77 -6.45 -4.34 7.03
CA THR A 77 -5.37 -4.43 6.04
C THR A 77 -5.90 -4.95 4.70
N SER A 78 -5.25 -4.59 3.59
CA SER A 78 -5.68 -4.96 2.24
C SER A 78 -5.12 -6.29 1.74
N GLY A 79 -4.21 -6.94 2.47
CA GLY A 79 -3.61 -8.19 2.07
C GLY A 79 -4.59 -9.37 2.03
N LYS A 80 -4.26 -10.41 1.28
CA LYS A 80 -5.02 -11.67 1.24
C LYS A 80 -5.09 -12.38 2.59
N LYS A 81 -4.10 -12.11 3.45
CA LYS A 81 -3.99 -12.63 4.82
C LYS A 81 -3.65 -11.49 5.76
N ARG A 82 -3.92 -11.68 7.04
CA ARG A 82 -3.49 -10.72 8.07
C ARG A 82 -1.97 -10.54 8.04
N SER A 83 -1.54 -9.30 8.26
CA SER A 83 -0.12 -9.01 8.37
C SER A 83 0.49 -9.68 9.60
N PRO A 84 1.66 -10.34 9.51
CA PRO A 84 2.34 -10.88 10.68
C PRO A 84 2.79 -9.79 11.67
N PHE A 85 2.85 -8.54 11.24
CA PHE A 85 3.19 -7.39 12.08
C PHE A 85 1.98 -6.82 12.84
N LEU A 86 0.76 -7.16 12.38
CA LEU A 86 -0.55 -6.72 12.91
C LEU A 86 -1.54 -7.92 12.94
N PRO A 87 -1.24 -8.99 13.68
CA PRO A 87 -2.01 -10.24 13.61
C PRO A 87 -3.45 -10.09 14.12
N ASP A 88 -3.70 -9.11 14.97
CA ASP A 88 -5.04 -8.84 15.55
C ASP A 88 -5.90 -7.95 14.62
N VAL A 89 -5.33 -7.40 13.56
CA VAL A 89 -6.06 -6.55 12.62
C VAL A 89 -6.61 -7.40 11.47
N PRO A 90 -7.93 -7.42 11.28
CA PRO A 90 -8.56 -8.18 10.20
C PRO A 90 -8.21 -7.59 8.83
N THR A 91 -8.32 -8.43 7.79
CA THR A 91 -8.28 -7.95 6.40
C THR A 91 -9.64 -7.37 5.99
N PHE A 92 -9.67 -6.58 4.89
CA PHE A 92 -10.93 -6.15 4.30
C PHE A 92 -11.79 -7.34 3.88
N ALA A 93 -11.19 -8.40 3.32
CA ALA A 93 -11.91 -9.60 2.92
C ALA A 93 -12.60 -10.30 4.12
N GLU A 94 -11.93 -10.39 5.28
CA GLU A 94 -12.53 -10.92 6.51
C GLU A 94 -13.71 -10.07 7.02
N GLN A 95 -13.78 -8.81 6.64
CA GLN A 95 -14.86 -7.89 7.00
C GLN A 95 -15.96 -7.80 5.92
N GLY A 96 -15.92 -8.65 4.89
CA GLY A 96 -16.95 -8.72 3.85
C GLY A 96 -16.69 -7.83 2.62
N TYR A 97 -15.46 -7.30 2.46
CA TYR A 97 -15.04 -6.45 1.33
C TYR A 97 -13.88 -7.08 0.54
N PRO A 98 -14.07 -8.27 -0.07
CA PRO A 98 -12.99 -8.96 -0.79
C PRO A 98 -12.46 -8.18 -2.01
N GLU A 99 -13.27 -7.29 -2.59
CA GLU A 99 -12.88 -6.40 -3.69
C GLU A 99 -11.84 -5.33 -3.30
N LEU A 100 -11.63 -5.12 -2.00
CA LEU A 100 -10.58 -4.24 -1.47
C LEU A 100 -9.27 -5.00 -1.17
N THR A 101 -9.15 -6.23 -1.66
CA THR A 101 -7.91 -7.01 -1.51
C THR A 101 -6.87 -6.54 -2.51
N VAL A 102 -5.83 -5.90 -1.98
CA VAL A 102 -4.69 -5.36 -2.74
C VAL A 102 -3.40 -5.66 -1.98
N GLU A 103 -2.40 -6.16 -2.69
CA GLU A 103 -1.05 -6.32 -2.16
C GLU A 103 -0.14 -5.28 -2.83
N GLU A 104 0.46 -4.42 -2.04
CA GLU A 104 1.44 -3.44 -2.50
C GLU A 104 2.84 -4.02 -2.41
N TRP A 105 3.69 -3.71 -3.37
CA TRP A 105 5.06 -4.18 -3.43
C TRP A 105 6.02 -3.05 -3.82
N PHE A 106 7.28 -3.21 -3.48
CA PHE A 106 8.37 -2.33 -3.88
C PHE A 106 9.35 -3.11 -4.74
N GLY A 107 9.82 -2.48 -5.82
CA GLY A 107 10.71 -3.13 -6.77
C GLY A 107 11.85 -2.20 -7.23
N PHE A 108 12.91 -2.82 -7.74
CA PHE A 108 14.05 -2.13 -8.34
C PHE A 108 13.89 -2.09 -9.85
N PHE A 109 14.12 -0.94 -10.44
CA PHE A 109 14.06 -0.70 -11.87
C PHE A 109 15.40 -0.15 -12.36
N ALA A 110 15.76 -0.50 -13.60
CA ALA A 110 16.93 0.02 -14.28
C ALA A 110 16.51 0.80 -15.53
N PRO A 111 17.33 1.75 -16.04
CA PRO A 111 17.09 2.40 -17.31
C PRO A 111 16.90 1.39 -18.45
N ALA A 112 16.01 1.69 -19.42
CA ALA A 112 15.61 0.76 -20.48
C ALA A 112 16.78 0.20 -21.33
N LYS A 113 17.90 0.93 -21.41
CA LYS A 113 19.09 0.54 -22.19
C LYS A 113 20.18 -0.13 -21.36
N THR A 114 19.89 -0.53 -20.11
CA THR A 114 20.84 -1.25 -19.26
C THR A 114 21.13 -2.63 -19.87
N PRO A 115 22.41 -3.02 -20.04
CA PRO A 115 22.75 -4.32 -20.60
C PRO A 115 22.16 -5.50 -19.80
N ALA A 116 21.71 -6.53 -20.49
CA ALA A 116 21.01 -7.67 -19.89
C ALA A 116 21.86 -8.40 -18.82
N ASN A 117 23.18 -8.49 -19.02
CA ASN A 117 24.10 -9.10 -18.06
C ASN A 117 24.19 -8.29 -16.76
N VAL A 118 24.08 -6.94 -16.82
CA VAL A 118 24.06 -6.07 -15.65
C VAL A 118 22.76 -6.26 -14.88
N ILE A 119 21.62 -6.33 -15.59
CA ILE A 119 20.31 -6.59 -14.97
C ILE A 119 20.29 -7.97 -14.28
N ALA A 120 20.80 -9.00 -14.95
CA ALA A 120 20.89 -10.34 -14.38
C ALA A 120 21.78 -10.40 -13.12
N ALA A 121 22.94 -9.72 -13.15
CA ALA A 121 23.82 -9.62 -12.00
C ALA A 121 23.16 -8.88 -10.82
N ALA A 122 22.49 -7.78 -11.09
CA ALA A 122 21.75 -7.01 -10.08
C ALA A 122 20.60 -7.84 -9.47
N ASN A 123 19.81 -8.54 -10.28
CA ASN A 123 18.74 -9.42 -9.80
C ASN A 123 19.31 -10.52 -8.88
N THR A 124 20.42 -11.17 -9.27
CA THR A 124 21.08 -12.16 -8.45
C THR A 124 21.56 -11.57 -7.11
N ALA A 125 22.19 -10.41 -7.14
CA ALA A 125 22.67 -9.72 -5.93
C ALA A 125 21.54 -9.36 -4.97
N ILE A 126 20.42 -8.80 -5.50
CA ILE A 126 19.23 -8.44 -4.72
C ILE A 126 18.62 -9.69 -4.08
N ASN A 127 18.38 -10.76 -4.86
CA ASN A 127 17.84 -12.02 -4.33
C ASN A 127 18.73 -12.65 -3.25
N ASN A 128 20.04 -12.52 -3.35
CA ASN A 128 20.97 -13.00 -2.32
C ASN A 128 20.92 -12.11 -1.07
N ALA A 129 20.81 -10.78 -1.23
CA ALA A 129 20.65 -9.86 -0.11
C ALA A 129 19.36 -10.11 0.66
N LEU A 130 18.23 -10.35 -0.02
CA LEU A 130 16.95 -10.64 0.60
C LEU A 130 16.92 -11.91 1.46
N LYS A 131 17.88 -12.82 1.25
CA LYS A 131 18.04 -14.03 2.07
C LYS A 131 18.84 -13.79 3.36
N GLN A 132 19.47 -12.63 3.50
CA GLN A 132 20.27 -12.31 4.68
C GLN A 132 19.38 -11.94 5.87
N PRO A 133 19.57 -12.52 7.05
CA PRO A 133 18.73 -12.25 8.22
C PRO A 133 18.64 -10.75 8.56
N GLY A 134 19.74 -10.04 8.54
CA GLY A 134 19.77 -8.61 8.84
C GLY A 134 18.98 -7.74 7.83
N VAL A 135 18.86 -8.18 6.57
CA VAL A 135 18.01 -7.50 5.56
C VAL A 135 16.54 -7.79 5.85
N ALA A 136 16.19 -9.04 6.16
CA ALA A 136 14.83 -9.41 6.52
C ALA A 136 14.34 -8.68 7.79
N GLU A 137 15.20 -8.57 8.80
CA GLU A 137 14.91 -7.80 10.02
C GLU A 137 14.70 -6.30 9.72
N GLY A 138 15.60 -5.69 8.92
CA GLY A 138 15.46 -4.29 8.52
C GLY A 138 14.17 -4.01 7.74
N LEU A 139 13.80 -4.90 6.82
CA LEU A 139 12.51 -4.81 6.10
C LEU A 139 11.33 -4.98 7.07
N GLY A 140 11.43 -5.89 8.04
CA GLY A 140 10.41 -6.11 9.07
C GLY A 140 10.12 -4.86 9.91
N VAL A 141 11.12 -4.03 10.20
CA VAL A 141 10.93 -2.73 10.89
C VAL A 141 10.01 -1.81 10.07
N LEU A 142 10.08 -1.89 8.74
CA LEU A 142 9.23 -1.14 7.82
C LEU A 142 7.89 -1.84 7.53
N GLY A 143 7.61 -2.97 8.16
CA GLY A 143 6.43 -3.79 7.88
C GLY A 143 6.50 -4.52 6.54
N LEU A 144 7.67 -4.67 5.94
CA LEU A 144 7.88 -5.32 4.65
C LEU A 144 8.35 -6.77 4.83
N LEU A 145 7.93 -7.63 3.90
CA LEU A 145 8.42 -9.00 3.81
C LEU A 145 9.34 -9.12 2.58
N PRO A 146 10.50 -9.80 2.71
CA PRO A 146 11.34 -10.09 1.55
C PRO A 146 10.61 -11.07 0.62
N LEU A 147 10.39 -10.67 -0.63
CA LEU A 147 9.73 -11.51 -1.63
C LEU A 147 10.74 -12.14 -2.59
N GLY A 148 11.59 -11.31 -3.19
CA GLY A 148 12.50 -11.75 -4.26
C GLY A 148 11.75 -12.13 -5.54
N GLY A 149 12.45 -12.79 -6.46
CA GLY A 149 11.87 -13.28 -7.70
C GLY A 149 12.77 -13.08 -8.91
N SER A 150 12.33 -13.61 -10.06
CA SER A 150 13.00 -13.43 -11.33
C SER A 150 12.59 -12.10 -12.01
N ILE A 151 13.32 -11.74 -13.05
CA ILE A 151 12.96 -10.61 -13.93
C ILE A 151 11.59 -10.85 -14.58
N ASP A 152 11.33 -12.10 -15.01
CA ASP A 152 10.06 -12.48 -15.62
C ASP A 152 8.88 -12.40 -14.63
N ASP A 153 9.10 -12.75 -13.36
CA ASP A 153 8.07 -12.60 -12.32
C ASP A 153 7.69 -11.14 -12.13
N MET A 154 8.67 -10.22 -12.09
CA MET A 154 8.43 -8.79 -12.02
C MET A 154 7.64 -8.27 -13.23
N GLN A 155 7.99 -8.72 -14.44
CA GLN A 155 7.27 -8.31 -15.66
C GLN A 155 5.81 -8.77 -15.64
N LYS A 156 5.56 -10.00 -15.20
CA LYS A 156 4.19 -10.54 -15.03
C LYS A 156 3.41 -9.74 -13.98
N GLU A 157 4.05 -9.42 -12.86
CA GLU A 157 3.42 -8.64 -11.79
C GLU A 157 3.06 -7.23 -12.27
N ILE A 158 3.97 -6.53 -12.96
CA ILE A 158 3.69 -5.21 -13.54
C ILE A 158 2.50 -5.26 -14.49
N LYS A 159 2.47 -6.29 -15.37
CA LYS A 159 1.35 -6.44 -16.30
C LYS A 159 0.04 -6.73 -15.56
N ALA A 160 0.05 -7.61 -14.59
CA ALA A 160 -1.12 -7.94 -13.79
C ALA A 160 -1.66 -6.70 -13.04
N GLN A 161 -0.78 -5.89 -12.45
CA GLN A 161 -1.13 -4.64 -11.79
C GLN A 161 -1.72 -3.62 -12.78
N TYR A 162 -1.11 -3.48 -13.96
CA TYR A 162 -1.63 -2.59 -15.00
C TYR A 162 -3.05 -2.99 -15.43
N ASP A 163 -3.26 -4.29 -15.71
CA ASP A 163 -4.56 -4.81 -16.11
C ASP A 163 -5.62 -4.68 -14.99
N HIS A 164 -5.20 -4.85 -13.73
CA HIS A 164 -6.07 -4.70 -12.56
C HIS A 164 -6.48 -3.24 -12.33
N TRP A 165 -5.50 -2.32 -12.30
CA TRP A 165 -5.76 -0.93 -11.93
C TRP A 165 -6.40 -0.11 -13.05
N GLY A 166 -6.18 -0.46 -14.32
CA GLY A 166 -6.69 0.30 -15.45
C GLY A 166 -8.20 0.56 -15.40
N PRO A 167 -9.06 -0.47 -15.24
CA PRO A 167 -10.50 -0.30 -15.06
C PRO A 167 -10.88 0.47 -13.78
N ILE A 168 -10.15 0.26 -12.69
CA ILE A 168 -10.40 0.91 -11.41
C ILE A 168 -10.15 2.40 -11.51
N VAL A 169 -9.00 2.81 -12.07
CA VAL A 169 -8.64 4.23 -12.27
C VAL A 169 -9.70 4.94 -13.10
N LYS A 170 -10.23 4.30 -14.16
CA LYS A 170 -11.36 4.83 -14.94
C LYS A 170 -12.63 4.96 -14.10
N ARG A 171 -12.96 3.95 -13.31
CA ARG A 171 -14.17 3.92 -12.48
C ARG A 171 -14.18 4.98 -11.39
N ILE A 172 -13.03 5.27 -10.77
CA ILE A 172 -12.89 6.33 -9.76
C ILE A 172 -12.74 7.73 -10.39
N GLY A 173 -12.66 7.85 -11.71
CA GLY A 173 -12.53 9.11 -12.42
C GLY A 173 -11.20 9.83 -12.21
N PHE A 174 -10.13 9.10 -11.85
CA PHE A 174 -8.82 9.70 -11.62
C PHE A 174 -8.13 10.02 -12.95
N THR A 175 -7.66 11.27 -13.07
CA THR A 175 -6.76 11.73 -14.13
C THR A 175 -5.46 12.22 -13.50
N ALA A 176 -4.30 11.77 -14.00
CA ALA A 176 -3.03 12.32 -13.58
C ALA A 176 -2.95 13.77 -14.07
N GLU A 177 -2.78 14.71 -13.16
CA GLU A 177 -2.44 16.08 -13.54
C GLU A 177 -1.01 16.04 -14.09
N SER A 178 -0.86 16.49 -15.35
CA SER A 178 0.43 16.59 -16.07
C SER A 178 1.26 17.76 -15.55
#